data_bc9520b882adb8264116facb6fd7bca2
#
_entry.id   bc9520b882adb8264116facb6fd7bca2
#
_cell.length_a   1.000
_cell.length_b   1.000
_cell.length_c   1.000
_cell.angle_alpha   90.00
_cell.angle_beta   90.00
_cell.angle_gamma   90.00
#
_symmetry.space_group_name_H-M   'P 1'
#
loop_
_entity.id
_entity.type
_entity.pdbx_description
1 polymer ?
#
loop_
_entity_poly.entity_id
_entity_poly.type
_entity_poly.pdbx_seq_one_letter_code
_entity_poly.pdbx_strand_id
1 'polypeptide(L)'
;MILQQKEDFYFKTRSKRPPLDNVNALLSFAYSLETGMCSSSLEAVGIDPYVGFMHTDRPGRRSLALDLVEEFRAPICDRFVLSLINKRIITNDDFFKREDGAVMLTEDGRKSFLSAWQKKKYDEITHPFLGEKVEWGMLPYVQAMLLARYIRGDLDSYPPFMWKS
;
A
#
# COMPACT_ATOMS: atom_id res chain seq x y z
N MET A 1 -6.33 6.50 13.51
CA MET A 1 -7.44 6.06 14.40
C MET A 1 -8.78 6.20 13.68
N ILE A 2 -9.66 5.21 13.80
CA ILE A 2 -11.02 5.27 13.25
C ILE A 2 -11.86 6.19 14.13
N LEU A 3 -12.40 7.27 13.56
CA LEU A 3 -13.19 8.28 14.26
C LEU A 3 -14.68 8.17 13.93
N GLN A 4 -15.01 7.71 12.72
CA GLN A 4 -16.36 7.54 12.20
C GLN A 4 -16.67 6.07 11.94
N GLN A 5 -17.96 5.70 11.90
CA GLN A 5 -18.40 4.34 11.54
C GLN A 5 -17.75 3.23 12.39
N LYS A 6 -17.55 3.47 13.68
CA LYS A 6 -16.79 2.56 14.56
C LYS A 6 -17.43 1.19 14.72
N GLU A 7 -18.75 1.11 14.63
CA GLU A 7 -19.51 -0.14 14.77
C GLU A 7 -19.32 -1.04 13.55
N ASP A 8 -19.27 -0.45 12.36
CA ASP A 8 -19.12 -1.18 11.10
C ASP A 8 -17.66 -1.47 10.74
N PHE A 9 -16.72 -0.67 11.24
CA PHE A 9 -15.30 -0.78 10.97
C PHE A 9 -14.49 -1.09 12.24
N TYR A 10 -14.90 -2.16 12.90
CA TYR A 10 -14.20 -2.68 14.06
C TYR A 10 -12.93 -3.43 13.63
N PHE A 11 -11.81 -3.08 14.23
CA PHE A 11 -10.53 -3.73 13.99
C PHE A 11 -9.97 -4.34 15.27
N LYS A 12 -9.92 -5.66 15.32
CA LYS A 12 -9.36 -6.40 16.45
C LYS A 12 -7.95 -6.88 16.18
N THR A 13 -7.75 -7.51 15.02
CA THR A 13 -6.48 -8.09 14.64
C THR A 13 -6.37 -8.18 13.11
N ARG A 14 -5.16 -8.26 12.61
CA ARG A 14 -4.93 -8.41 11.17
C ARG A 14 -5.28 -9.82 10.68
N SER A 15 -6.24 -9.92 9.76
CA SER A 15 -6.54 -11.13 8.99
C SER A 15 -6.29 -10.89 7.50
N LYS A 16 -5.62 -11.80 6.82
CA LYS A 16 -5.13 -11.59 5.45
C LYS A 16 -5.76 -12.53 4.43
N ARG A 17 -5.90 -13.77 4.75
CA ARG A 17 -6.29 -14.85 3.82
C ARG A 17 -7.20 -15.87 4.53
N PRO A 18 -8.48 -15.63 4.51
CA PRO A 18 -9.18 -14.45 3.99
C PRO A 18 -9.23 -13.27 4.97
N PRO A 19 -9.53 -12.03 4.50
CA PRO A 19 -9.91 -10.95 5.40
C PRO A 19 -11.29 -11.25 6.00
N LEU A 20 -11.43 -11.06 7.32
CA LEU A 20 -12.62 -11.48 8.09
C LEU A 20 -13.48 -10.30 8.55
N ASP A 21 -13.08 -9.07 8.25
CA ASP A 21 -13.81 -7.86 8.59
C ASP A 21 -13.57 -6.77 7.52
N ASN A 22 -14.37 -5.71 7.59
CA ASN A 22 -14.33 -4.62 6.61
C ASN A 22 -12.98 -3.91 6.56
N VAL A 23 -12.36 -3.65 7.70
CA VAL A 23 -11.03 -2.99 7.75
C VAL A 23 -9.97 -3.85 7.11
N ASN A 24 -9.95 -5.15 7.43
CA ASN A 24 -9.00 -6.09 6.85
C ASN A 24 -9.19 -6.27 5.34
N ALA A 25 -10.43 -6.19 4.84
CA ALA A 25 -10.72 -6.21 3.41
C ALA A 25 -10.11 -4.99 2.71
N LEU A 26 -10.28 -3.78 3.28
CA LEU A 26 -9.68 -2.55 2.74
C LEU A 26 -8.15 -2.58 2.78
N LEU A 27 -7.57 -2.99 3.90
CA LEU A 27 -6.11 -3.10 4.04
C LEU A 27 -5.52 -4.08 3.05
N SER A 28 -6.14 -5.24 2.86
CA SER A 28 -5.70 -6.25 1.90
C SER A 28 -5.72 -5.71 0.47
N PHE A 29 -6.76 -4.96 0.12
CA PHE A 29 -6.87 -4.35 -1.19
C PHE A 29 -5.83 -3.25 -1.41
N ALA A 30 -5.64 -2.35 -0.43
CA ALA A 30 -4.62 -1.31 -0.49
C ALA A 30 -3.21 -1.90 -0.64
N TYR A 31 -2.87 -2.92 0.13
CA TYR A 31 -1.55 -3.57 0.05
C TYR A 31 -1.33 -4.28 -1.29
N SER A 32 -2.37 -4.86 -1.87
CA SER A 32 -2.28 -5.47 -3.20
C SER A 32 -1.99 -4.44 -4.29
N LEU A 33 -2.66 -3.28 -4.24
CA LEU A 33 -2.42 -2.19 -5.18
C LEU A 33 -0.99 -1.63 -5.03
N GLU A 34 -0.56 -1.40 -3.79
CA GLU A 34 0.79 -0.88 -3.51
C GLU A 34 1.87 -1.88 -3.94
N THR A 35 1.64 -3.18 -3.72
CA THR A 35 2.56 -4.24 -4.19
C THR A 35 2.70 -4.22 -5.70
N GLY A 36 1.60 -4.04 -6.43
CA GLY A 36 1.62 -3.88 -7.89
C GLY A 36 2.42 -2.67 -8.33
N MET A 37 2.24 -1.53 -7.67
CA MET A 37 2.98 -0.29 -7.95
C MET A 37 4.48 -0.44 -7.66
N CYS A 38 4.85 -1.05 -6.54
CA CYS A 38 6.23 -1.34 -6.20
C CYS A 38 6.89 -2.30 -7.20
N SER A 39 6.18 -3.36 -7.58
CA SER A 39 6.66 -4.33 -8.57
C SER A 39 6.93 -3.67 -9.93
N SER A 40 5.97 -2.90 -10.44
CA SER A 40 6.12 -2.19 -11.71
C SER A 40 7.25 -1.16 -11.66
N SER A 41 7.43 -0.47 -10.53
CA SER A 41 8.50 0.51 -10.33
C SER A 41 9.87 -0.13 -10.34
N LEU A 42 10.03 -1.28 -9.69
CA LEU A 42 11.28 -2.05 -9.70
C LEU A 42 11.63 -2.53 -11.10
N GLU A 43 10.66 -3.09 -11.82
CA GLU A 43 10.85 -3.49 -13.22
C GLU A 43 11.25 -2.30 -14.11
N ALA A 44 10.65 -1.14 -13.91
CA ALA A 44 10.95 0.07 -14.68
C ALA A 44 12.39 0.55 -14.52
N VAL A 45 13.03 0.28 -13.39
CA VAL A 45 14.46 0.61 -13.14
C VAL A 45 15.39 -0.58 -13.38
N GLY A 46 14.88 -1.69 -13.90
CA GLY A 46 15.67 -2.86 -14.26
C GLY A 46 16.00 -3.80 -13.09
N ILE A 47 15.25 -3.71 -11.99
CA ILE A 47 15.42 -4.59 -10.82
C ILE A 47 14.35 -5.67 -10.82
N ASP A 48 14.76 -6.92 -10.56
CA ASP A 48 13.84 -8.04 -10.43
C ASP A 48 13.04 -7.93 -9.11
N PRO A 49 11.69 -7.76 -9.16
CA PRO A 49 10.88 -7.63 -7.97
C PRO A 49 10.74 -8.93 -7.15
N TYR A 50 11.17 -10.07 -7.68
CA TYR A 50 11.09 -11.38 -7.00
C TYR A 50 12.27 -11.68 -6.09
N VAL A 51 13.38 -10.95 -6.21
CA VAL A 51 14.51 -11.04 -5.28
C VAL A 51 14.18 -10.25 -4.01
N GLY A 52 14.44 -10.81 -2.83
CA GLY A 52 14.12 -10.19 -1.54
C GLY A 52 15.33 -9.99 -0.65
N PHE A 53 15.32 -8.94 0.16
CA PHE A 53 16.29 -8.71 1.23
C PHE A 53 15.79 -9.19 2.59
N MET A 54 14.53 -8.90 2.92
CA MET A 54 13.89 -9.24 4.20
C MET A 54 13.04 -10.49 4.14
N HIS A 55 12.55 -10.86 2.96
CA HIS A 55 11.72 -12.04 2.74
C HIS A 55 12.54 -13.15 2.10
N THR A 56 12.30 -14.39 2.52
CA THR A 56 12.89 -15.56 1.87
C THR A 56 12.36 -15.69 0.45
N ASP A 57 13.27 -15.89 -0.50
CA ASP A 57 12.90 -16.12 -1.89
C ASP A 57 12.06 -17.39 -2.01
N ARG A 58 10.92 -17.25 -2.66
CA ARG A 58 10.03 -18.36 -2.99
C ARG A 58 9.59 -18.20 -4.45
N PRO A 59 9.54 -19.28 -5.22
CA PRO A 59 9.05 -19.22 -6.61
C PRO A 59 7.69 -18.54 -6.69
N GLY A 60 7.56 -17.57 -7.60
CA GLY A 60 6.32 -16.81 -7.82
C GLY A 60 5.99 -15.73 -6.78
N ARG A 61 6.85 -15.50 -5.76
CA ARG A 61 6.65 -14.45 -4.76
C ARG A 61 7.47 -13.22 -5.11
N ARG A 62 6.83 -12.06 -5.14
CA ARG A 62 7.48 -10.76 -5.39
C ARG A 62 8.15 -10.24 -4.11
N SER A 63 9.22 -10.90 -3.65
CA SER A 63 9.85 -10.65 -2.34
C SER A 63 10.37 -9.22 -2.19
N LEU A 64 11.07 -8.69 -3.17
CA LEU A 64 11.60 -7.32 -3.12
C LEU A 64 10.47 -6.28 -3.19
N ALA A 65 9.45 -6.54 -4.00
CA ALA A 65 8.27 -5.66 -4.02
C ALA A 65 7.57 -5.63 -2.66
N LEU A 66 7.46 -6.77 -1.97
CA LEU A 66 6.90 -6.84 -0.61
C LEU A 66 7.78 -6.11 0.42
N ASP A 67 9.10 -6.20 0.29
CA ASP A 67 10.04 -5.45 1.14
C ASP A 67 9.86 -3.95 0.96
N LEU A 68 9.71 -3.49 -0.29
CA LEU A 68 9.46 -2.09 -0.59
C LEU A 68 8.11 -1.61 -0.07
N VAL A 69 7.06 -2.44 -0.18
CA VAL A 69 5.72 -2.13 0.36
C VAL A 69 5.76 -1.87 1.87
N GLU A 70 6.61 -2.56 2.61
CA GLU A 70 6.72 -2.34 4.07
C GLU A 70 7.04 -0.88 4.42
N GLU A 71 7.79 -0.17 3.56
CA GLU A 71 8.08 1.25 3.75
C GLU A 71 6.82 2.13 3.62
N PHE A 72 5.81 1.67 2.87
CA PHE A 72 4.59 2.41 2.55
C PHE A 72 3.35 1.95 3.33
N ARG A 73 3.42 0.86 4.06
CA ARG A 73 2.25 0.30 4.76
C ARG A 73 1.60 1.29 5.69
N ALA A 74 2.31 1.77 6.69
CA ALA A 74 1.76 2.67 7.68
C ALA A 74 1.54 4.10 7.12
N PRO A 75 2.54 4.74 6.48
CA PRO A 75 2.37 6.12 6.05
C PRO A 75 1.42 6.29 4.87
N ILE A 76 1.28 5.29 4.04
CA ILE A 76 0.48 5.35 2.81
C ILE A 76 -0.81 4.54 2.94
N CYS A 77 -0.71 3.22 2.99
CA CYS A 77 -1.86 2.33 2.89
C CYS A 77 -2.80 2.46 4.09
N ASP A 78 -2.27 2.40 5.30
CA ASP A 78 -3.09 2.44 6.51
C ASP A 78 -3.78 3.81 6.67
N ARG A 79 -3.06 4.90 6.41
CA ARG A 79 -3.64 6.26 6.44
C ARG A 79 -4.70 6.47 5.37
N PHE A 80 -4.48 5.93 4.17
CA PHE A 80 -5.47 5.98 3.11
C PHE A 80 -6.76 5.27 3.50
N VAL A 81 -6.67 4.06 4.01
CA VAL A 81 -7.83 3.27 4.47
C VAL A 81 -8.58 4.02 5.58
N LEU A 82 -7.87 4.55 6.58
CA LEU A 82 -8.47 5.35 7.64
C LEU A 82 -9.19 6.58 7.09
N SER A 83 -8.63 7.24 6.08
CA SER A 83 -9.25 8.38 5.42
C SER A 83 -10.55 8.00 4.71
N LEU A 84 -10.61 6.86 4.02
CA LEU A 84 -11.82 6.37 3.36
C LEU A 84 -12.96 6.16 4.37
N ILE A 85 -12.64 5.55 5.51
CA ILE A 85 -13.61 5.27 6.59
C ILE A 85 -14.07 6.58 7.23
N ASN A 86 -13.15 7.42 7.65
CA ASN A 86 -13.46 8.64 8.39
C ASN A 86 -14.21 9.69 7.53
N LYS A 87 -13.95 9.72 6.24
CA LYS A 87 -14.66 10.60 5.28
C LYS A 87 -15.94 9.98 4.72
N ARG A 88 -16.31 8.78 5.16
CA ARG A 88 -17.48 8.03 4.68
C ARG A 88 -17.50 7.82 3.15
N ILE A 89 -16.33 7.72 2.54
CA ILE A 89 -16.20 7.37 1.13
C ILE A 89 -16.57 5.90 0.92
N ILE A 90 -16.19 5.06 1.88
CA ILE A 90 -16.58 3.65 1.98
C ILE A 90 -17.45 3.47 3.22
N THR A 91 -18.56 2.75 3.07
CA THR A 91 -19.51 2.42 4.13
C THR A 91 -19.71 0.91 4.23
N ASN A 92 -20.46 0.46 5.24
CA ASN A 92 -20.77 -0.96 5.41
C ASN A 92 -21.49 -1.58 4.19
N ASP A 93 -22.27 -0.78 3.45
CA ASP A 93 -23.00 -1.22 2.25
C ASP A 93 -22.06 -1.59 1.08
N ASP A 94 -20.79 -1.21 1.14
CA ASP A 94 -19.79 -1.50 0.13
C ASP A 94 -19.15 -2.89 0.27
N PHE A 95 -19.62 -3.69 1.23
CA PHE A 95 -19.08 -5.02 1.52
C PHE A 95 -20.15 -6.10 1.46
N PHE A 96 -19.70 -7.32 1.19
CA PHE A 96 -20.49 -8.54 1.39
C PHE A 96 -19.63 -9.63 2.00
N LYS A 97 -20.27 -10.55 2.73
CA LYS A 97 -19.62 -11.68 3.36
C LYS A 97 -19.91 -12.95 2.57
N ARG A 98 -18.85 -13.66 2.20
CA ARG A 98 -18.95 -14.95 1.54
C ARG A 98 -19.29 -16.06 2.53
N GLU A 99 -19.70 -17.23 2.01
CA GLU A 99 -20.01 -18.40 2.83
C GLU A 99 -18.82 -18.90 3.66
N ASP A 100 -17.58 -18.73 3.15
CA ASP A 100 -16.33 -19.06 3.83
C ASP A 100 -15.93 -18.03 4.90
N GLY A 101 -16.75 -17.02 5.16
CA GLY A 101 -16.49 -15.93 6.10
C GLY A 101 -15.65 -14.77 5.55
N ALA A 102 -15.12 -14.87 4.34
CA ALA A 102 -14.36 -13.80 3.73
C ALA A 102 -15.21 -12.56 3.48
N VAL A 103 -14.73 -11.39 3.88
CA VAL A 103 -15.35 -10.09 3.59
C VAL A 103 -14.73 -9.52 2.33
N MET A 104 -15.57 -9.16 1.37
CA MET A 104 -15.19 -8.66 0.05
C MET A 104 -15.85 -7.31 -0.22
N LEU A 105 -15.18 -6.45 -1.00
CA LEU A 105 -15.81 -5.26 -1.55
C LEU A 105 -16.81 -5.64 -2.64
N THR A 106 -17.95 -4.95 -2.64
CA THR A 106 -18.89 -4.98 -3.78
C THR A 106 -18.23 -4.32 -5.00
N GLU A 107 -18.85 -4.47 -6.17
CA GLU A 107 -18.38 -3.77 -7.39
C GLU A 107 -18.36 -2.26 -7.19
N ASP A 108 -19.43 -1.69 -6.61
CA ASP A 108 -19.52 -0.25 -6.33
C ASP A 108 -18.51 0.19 -5.27
N GLY A 109 -18.30 -0.60 -4.22
CA GLY A 109 -17.29 -0.36 -3.20
C GLY A 109 -15.88 -0.35 -3.79
N ARG A 110 -15.60 -1.28 -4.70
CA ARG A 110 -14.32 -1.34 -5.42
C ARG A 110 -14.11 -0.11 -6.31
N LYS A 111 -15.14 0.32 -7.03
CA LYS A 111 -15.07 1.54 -7.85
C LYS A 111 -14.81 2.78 -7.01
N SER A 112 -15.49 2.92 -5.87
CA SER A 112 -15.28 4.03 -4.94
C SER A 112 -13.86 4.04 -4.37
N PHE A 113 -13.35 2.88 -4.00
CA PHE A 113 -11.97 2.72 -3.52
C PHE A 113 -10.95 3.12 -4.59
N LEU A 114 -11.07 2.57 -5.79
CA LEU A 114 -10.13 2.84 -6.88
C LEU A 114 -10.18 4.30 -7.33
N SER A 115 -11.36 4.91 -7.38
CA SER A 115 -11.51 6.33 -7.69
C SER A 115 -10.78 7.22 -6.67
N ALA A 116 -10.94 6.94 -5.38
CA ALA A 116 -10.24 7.66 -4.31
C ALA A 116 -8.72 7.42 -4.36
N TRP A 117 -8.29 6.18 -4.66
CA TRP A 117 -6.88 5.83 -4.82
C TRP A 117 -6.24 6.59 -5.97
N GLN A 118 -6.90 6.67 -7.13
CA GLN A 118 -6.40 7.42 -8.28
C GLN A 118 -6.27 8.91 -8.00
N LYS A 119 -7.23 9.51 -7.29
CA LYS A 119 -7.14 10.92 -6.87
C LYS A 119 -5.96 11.15 -5.92
N LYS A 120 -5.75 10.22 -4.98
CA LYS A 120 -4.68 10.31 -3.99
C LYS A 120 -3.30 10.30 -4.62
N LYS A 121 -3.11 9.62 -5.74
CA LYS A 121 -1.82 9.54 -6.44
C LYS A 121 -1.25 10.90 -6.84
N TYR A 122 -2.08 11.90 -7.02
CA TYR A 122 -1.67 13.26 -7.40
C TYR A 122 -1.36 14.17 -6.21
N ASP A 123 -1.63 13.73 -4.99
CA ASP A 123 -1.24 14.49 -3.80
C ASP A 123 0.28 14.54 -3.69
N GLU A 124 0.81 15.74 -3.41
CA GLU A 124 2.24 15.94 -3.24
C GLU A 124 2.67 15.77 -1.79
N ILE A 125 3.84 15.21 -1.60
CA ILE A 125 4.54 15.19 -0.32
C ILE A 125 5.98 15.65 -0.51
N THR A 126 6.61 16.12 0.56
CA THR A 126 8.06 16.35 0.56
C THR A 126 8.76 15.04 0.91
N HIS A 127 9.59 14.53 -0.02
CA HIS A 127 10.32 13.29 0.20
C HIS A 127 11.35 13.45 1.33
N PRO A 128 11.36 12.58 2.36
CA PRO A 128 12.20 12.78 3.56
C PRO A 128 13.70 12.85 3.28
N PHE A 129 14.19 12.09 2.30
CA PHE A 129 15.60 12.06 1.94
C PHE A 129 15.96 13.13 0.89
N LEU A 130 15.14 13.27 -0.16
CA LEU A 130 15.44 14.20 -1.27
C LEU A 130 15.14 15.65 -0.93
N GLY A 131 14.22 15.91 0.01
CA GLY A 131 13.74 17.27 0.31
C GLY A 131 12.90 17.91 -0.81
N GLU A 132 12.58 17.17 -1.85
CA GLU A 132 11.79 17.61 -3.00
C GLU A 132 10.33 17.16 -2.89
N LYS A 133 9.44 17.91 -3.55
CA LYS A 133 8.04 17.51 -3.68
C LYS A 133 7.91 16.36 -4.68
N VAL A 134 7.20 15.33 -4.28
CA VAL A 134 6.93 14.14 -5.08
C VAL A 134 5.46 13.81 -4.99
N GLU A 135 4.84 13.49 -6.12
CA GLU A 135 3.49 12.94 -6.12
C GLU A 135 3.46 11.58 -5.43
N TRP A 136 2.41 11.35 -4.67
CA TRP A 136 2.23 10.15 -3.88
C TRP A 136 2.32 8.86 -4.72
N GLY A 137 1.72 8.88 -5.92
CA GLY A 137 1.80 7.77 -6.86
C GLY A 137 3.18 7.47 -7.42
N MET A 138 4.12 8.42 -7.31
CA MET A 138 5.50 8.27 -7.78
C MET A 138 6.46 7.78 -6.69
N LEU A 139 6.03 7.70 -5.44
CA LEU A 139 6.91 7.28 -4.33
C LEU A 139 7.55 5.90 -4.56
N PRO A 140 6.82 4.86 -4.99
CA PRO A 140 7.45 3.57 -5.27
C PRO A 140 8.54 3.65 -6.33
N TYR A 141 8.31 4.44 -7.38
CA TYR A 141 9.31 4.66 -8.44
C TYR A 141 10.54 5.41 -7.93
N VAL A 142 10.36 6.45 -7.13
CA VAL A 142 11.47 7.19 -6.50
C VAL A 142 12.31 6.27 -5.63
N GLN A 143 11.69 5.46 -4.80
CA GLN A 143 12.40 4.48 -3.94
C GLN A 143 13.11 3.40 -4.77
N ALA A 144 12.49 2.92 -5.84
CA ALA A 144 13.12 1.98 -6.76
C ALA A 144 14.35 2.59 -7.45
N MET A 145 14.28 3.86 -7.85
CA MET A 145 15.44 4.60 -8.39
C MET A 145 16.58 4.74 -7.37
N LEU A 146 16.25 5.08 -6.12
CA LEU A 146 17.25 5.19 -5.05
C LEU A 146 17.91 3.83 -4.77
N LEU A 147 17.13 2.76 -4.79
CA LEU A 147 17.65 1.41 -4.65
C LEU A 147 18.58 1.04 -5.82
N ALA A 148 18.21 1.36 -7.05
CA ALA A 148 19.04 1.13 -8.23
C ALA A 148 20.37 1.90 -8.15
N ARG A 149 20.35 3.14 -7.68
CA ARG A 149 21.55 3.95 -7.46
C ARG A 149 22.46 3.36 -6.38
N TYR A 150 21.87 2.86 -5.30
CA TYR A 150 22.64 2.16 -4.26
C TYR A 150 23.29 0.88 -4.80
N ILE A 151 22.56 0.07 -5.56
CA ILE A 151 23.09 -1.16 -6.16
C ILE A 151 24.24 -0.86 -7.13
N ARG A 152 24.18 0.25 -7.88
CA ARG A 152 25.27 0.68 -8.77
C ARG A 152 26.46 1.31 -8.06
N GLY A 153 26.37 1.56 -6.77
CA GLY A 153 27.42 2.19 -5.98
C GLY A 153 27.40 3.71 -5.98
N ASP A 154 26.36 4.35 -6.53
CA ASP A 154 26.20 5.81 -6.55
C ASP A 154 25.79 6.40 -5.20
N LEU A 155 25.29 5.56 -4.30
CA LEU A 155 24.93 5.90 -2.92
C LEU A 155 25.63 4.94 -1.95
N ASP A 156 26.11 5.45 -0.83
CA ASP A 156 26.80 4.66 0.22
C ASP A 156 25.82 3.74 0.98
N SER A 157 24.56 4.15 1.07
CA SER A 157 23.48 3.37 1.68
C SER A 157 22.15 3.65 1.00
N TYR A 158 21.23 2.69 1.10
CA TYR A 158 19.87 2.87 0.65
C TYR A 158 19.07 3.66 1.69
N PRO A 159 18.46 4.83 1.33
CA PRO A 159 17.64 5.60 2.25
C PRO A 159 16.19 5.11 2.21
N PRO A 160 15.72 4.29 3.17
CA PRO A 160 14.33 3.86 3.20
C PRO A 160 13.38 5.05 3.39
N PHE A 161 12.17 4.91 2.90
CA PHE A 161 11.13 5.94 3.04
C PHE A 161 10.66 6.01 4.50
N MET A 162 11.18 6.97 5.25
CA MET A 162 10.82 7.18 6.65
C MET A 162 10.03 8.48 6.80
N TRP A 163 8.71 8.37 6.72
CA TRP A 163 7.83 9.49 6.93
C TRP A 163 7.79 9.86 8.43
N LYS A 164 8.22 11.06 8.73
CA LYS A 164 7.97 11.67 10.04
C LYS A 164 6.64 12.43 9.93
N SER A 165 5.64 11.94 10.65
CA SER A 165 4.33 12.60 10.79
C SER A 165 4.46 13.93 11.55
#